data_d2bc911f0e2eecc058e9722b498fcede
#
_entry.id   d2bc911f0e2eecc058e9722b498fcede
#
_cell.length_a   1.000
_cell.length_b   1.000
_cell.length_c   1.000
_cell.angle_alpha   90.00
_cell.angle_beta   90.00
_cell.angle_gamma   90.00
#
_symmetry.space_group_name_H-M   'P 1'
#
loop_
_entity.id
_entity.type
_entity.pdbx_description
1 polymer ?
#
loop_
_entity_poly.entity_id
_entity_poly.type
_entity_poly.pdbx_seq_one_letter_code
_entity_poly.pdbx_strand_id
1 'polypeptide(L)'
;MLKCIDNESIISKKKLSPIFFILAKKIMWKKNILETIGNTPLIQLNKITRTLPCTVLAKVEYFNPGNSIKDRMALKMLEVAEQEGKIKPGGTIIEGTSGNTGMGLALAAIVKGYKCIFTTTDKQSKEKADILKAVGAEVIVCPTNVEPEDPRSYYSVSKRLATEVPNSWYVNQYDNLANSLAHYEQTGPEIWDQTDGKVTHLLVASGTCGTIVGTGKYLKEKNPDIKVWAIDSYGSLLKKYFDTGELDETEVYPYISEGFGEDFVPANFDKQYIDEFVKVSDKDGAVMARRIAKEEGLFCGYSAGSCLQGLMQLKDRLKKSDVVVCIFHDHGSRYVGKIYNDEWMMERGFLEVKTFKDLVSGRGNQKLITIMGEQTVEEAIELMRKYDIENIPVTNAQEIVGSLSEGGLFNKIISDPEIKSQRVSSVMEKEYPVVSFDLPVEKLSQLISKRNGAVLSRDETGDYHIVTKYDIIQSLAK
;
A
#
# COMPACT_ATOMS: atom_id res chain seq x y z
N MET A 1 -66.26 -19.59 -55.46
CA MET A 1 -65.78 -20.96 -55.31
C MET A 1 -64.25 -20.92 -55.28
N LEU A 2 -63.67 -20.73 -54.12
CA LEU A 2 -62.19 -20.76 -53.93
C LEU A 2 -61.90 -21.67 -52.75
N LYS A 3 -61.20 -22.75 -53.09
CA LYS A 3 -60.81 -23.81 -52.17
C LYS A 3 -59.70 -23.34 -51.26
N CYS A 4 -59.88 -23.51 -49.94
CA CYS A 4 -58.84 -23.51 -48.94
C CYS A 4 -57.90 -24.67 -49.23
N ILE A 5 -56.60 -24.39 -49.24
CA ILE A 5 -55.52 -25.36 -49.20
C ILE A 5 -54.87 -25.26 -47.83
N ASP A 6 -55.10 -26.27 -47.02
CA ASP A 6 -54.36 -26.53 -45.79
C ASP A 6 -52.88 -26.77 -46.10
N ASN A 7 -52.03 -26.01 -45.47
CA ASN A 7 -50.56 -26.24 -45.43
C ASN A 7 -50.13 -26.47 -43.99
N GLU A 8 -50.51 -27.62 -43.44
CA GLU A 8 -49.74 -28.25 -42.38
C GLU A 8 -48.64 -29.14 -43.03
N SER A 9 -47.42 -28.66 -43.03
CA SER A 9 -46.32 -29.59 -43.23
C SER A 9 -45.00 -28.98 -42.76
N ILE A 10 -44.46 -29.61 -41.75
CA ILE A 10 -43.04 -29.77 -41.50
C ILE A 10 -42.29 -28.54 -41.02
N ILE A 11 -42.45 -28.19 -39.74
CA ILE A 11 -41.32 -27.61 -38.96
C ILE A 11 -40.71 -28.73 -38.14
N SER A 12 -39.66 -29.31 -38.69
CA SER A 12 -38.75 -30.22 -38.03
C SER A 12 -38.25 -29.56 -36.72
N LYS A 13 -38.51 -30.21 -35.58
CA LYS A 13 -37.92 -29.89 -34.28
C LYS A 13 -36.41 -30.09 -34.37
N LYS A 14 -35.67 -29.15 -34.93
CA LYS A 14 -34.24 -29.03 -34.67
C LYS A 14 -34.06 -28.70 -33.20
N LYS A 15 -33.59 -29.66 -32.41
CA LYS A 15 -33.06 -29.45 -31.08
C LYS A 15 -32.01 -28.33 -31.17
N LEU A 16 -32.35 -27.12 -30.76
CA LEU A 16 -31.38 -26.06 -30.54
C LEU A 16 -30.37 -26.57 -29.54
N SER A 17 -29.10 -26.53 -29.93
CA SER A 17 -27.95 -26.92 -29.11
C SER A 17 -27.98 -26.16 -27.78
N PRO A 18 -27.57 -26.78 -26.64
CA PRO A 18 -27.47 -26.11 -25.33
C PRO A 18 -26.59 -24.86 -25.34
N ILE A 19 -25.75 -24.68 -26.34
CA ILE A 19 -24.88 -23.51 -26.53
C ILE A 19 -25.68 -22.22 -26.79
N PHE A 20 -26.89 -22.29 -27.37
CA PHE A 20 -27.71 -21.09 -27.60
C PHE A 20 -28.44 -20.56 -26.35
N PHE A 21 -28.55 -21.36 -25.29
CA PHE A 21 -29.16 -20.91 -24.03
C PHE A 21 -28.23 -20.07 -23.15
N ILE A 22 -26.92 -20.06 -23.45
CA ILE A 22 -25.91 -19.30 -22.66
C ILE A 22 -25.83 -17.82 -23.09
N LEU A 23 -26.35 -17.46 -24.27
CA LEU A 23 -26.21 -16.10 -24.84
C LEU A 23 -27.33 -15.11 -24.56
N ALA A 24 -28.37 -15.50 -23.84
CA ALA A 24 -29.44 -14.61 -23.46
C ALA A 24 -29.32 -14.18 -21.98
N LYS A 25 -28.13 -13.83 -21.49
CA LYS A 25 -28.02 -13.05 -20.26
C LYS A 25 -28.49 -11.63 -20.59
N LYS A 26 -29.76 -11.39 -20.29
CA LYS A 26 -30.37 -10.05 -20.30
C LYS A 26 -29.43 -9.14 -19.54
N ILE A 27 -28.85 -8.12 -20.17
CA ILE A 27 -28.09 -7.09 -19.49
C ILE A 27 -29.05 -6.42 -18.55
N MET A 28 -28.96 -6.74 -17.26
CA MET A 28 -29.82 -6.13 -16.23
C MET A 28 -28.99 -5.06 -15.51
N TRP A 29 -29.48 -3.81 -15.57
CA TRP A 29 -28.94 -2.77 -14.71
C TRP A 29 -29.21 -3.10 -13.23
N LYS A 30 -28.40 -2.59 -12.34
CA LYS A 30 -28.56 -2.71 -10.89
C LYS A 30 -29.53 -1.64 -10.39
N LYS A 31 -30.39 -1.98 -9.42
CA LYS A 31 -31.35 -1.03 -8.84
C LYS A 31 -30.67 0.00 -7.95
N ASN A 32 -29.60 -0.37 -7.27
CA ASN A 32 -28.81 0.49 -6.43
C ASN A 32 -27.37 -0.06 -6.32
N ILE A 33 -26.51 0.70 -5.68
CA ILE A 33 -25.09 0.41 -5.56
C ILE A 33 -24.80 -0.88 -4.74
N LEU A 34 -25.66 -1.25 -3.79
CA LEU A 34 -25.45 -2.44 -2.95
C LEU A 34 -25.52 -3.74 -3.75
N GLU A 35 -26.28 -3.77 -4.86
CA GLU A 35 -26.33 -4.93 -5.75
C GLU A 35 -25.04 -5.16 -6.55
N THR A 36 -24.06 -4.27 -6.42
CA THR A 36 -22.73 -4.42 -7.02
C THR A 36 -21.69 -4.99 -6.05
N ILE A 37 -22.05 -5.16 -4.78
CA ILE A 37 -21.18 -5.77 -3.78
C ILE A 37 -20.99 -7.25 -4.10
N GLY A 38 -19.75 -7.71 -4.03
CA GLY A 38 -19.39 -9.08 -4.34
C GLY A 38 -19.09 -9.33 -5.83
N ASN A 39 -18.96 -10.60 -6.21
CA ASN A 39 -18.52 -11.04 -7.54
C ASN A 39 -17.25 -10.34 -8.00
N THR A 40 -16.34 -10.07 -7.08
CA THR A 40 -15.07 -9.41 -7.34
C THR A 40 -14.16 -10.30 -8.18
N PRO A 41 -13.31 -9.72 -9.05
CA PRO A 41 -12.46 -10.51 -9.91
C PRO A 41 -11.39 -11.30 -9.16
N LEU A 42 -11.05 -12.46 -9.70
CA LEU A 42 -9.89 -13.24 -9.34
C LEU A 42 -8.85 -13.09 -10.45
N ILE A 43 -7.69 -12.50 -10.15
CA ILE A 43 -6.67 -12.12 -11.14
C ILE A 43 -5.39 -12.90 -10.89
N GLN A 44 -4.85 -13.55 -11.92
CA GLN A 44 -3.56 -14.22 -11.81
C GLN A 44 -2.41 -13.23 -11.75
N LEU A 45 -1.52 -13.41 -10.76
CA LEU A 45 -0.27 -12.69 -10.65
C LEU A 45 0.80 -13.39 -11.50
N ASN A 46 1.54 -12.63 -12.30
CA ASN A 46 2.45 -13.22 -13.29
C ASN A 46 3.91 -12.82 -13.09
N LYS A 47 4.18 -11.52 -12.98
CA LYS A 47 5.55 -11.01 -12.92
C LYS A 47 6.16 -11.16 -11.53
N ILE A 48 5.42 -10.73 -10.52
CA ILE A 48 5.89 -10.71 -9.13
C ILE A 48 6.02 -12.12 -8.55
N THR A 49 5.24 -13.07 -9.05
CA THR A 49 5.21 -14.47 -8.60
C THR A 49 5.98 -15.44 -9.49
N ARG A 50 6.70 -14.93 -10.50
CA ARG A 50 7.42 -15.76 -11.51
C ARG A 50 8.42 -16.77 -10.93
N THR A 51 8.89 -16.56 -9.70
CA THR A 51 9.82 -17.46 -8.99
C THR A 51 9.09 -18.55 -8.20
N LEU A 52 7.78 -18.48 -8.07
CA LEU A 52 6.98 -19.49 -7.37
C LEU A 52 6.62 -20.63 -8.34
N PRO A 53 6.56 -21.88 -7.84
CA PRO A 53 6.26 -23.02 -8.70
C PRO A 53 4.77 -23.15 -9.07
N CYS A 54 3.89 -22.42 -8.39
CA CYS A 54 2.44 -22.60 -8.37
C CYS A 54 1.68 -21.44 -9.03
N THR A 55 0.38 -21.59 -9.21
CA THR A 55 -0.52 -20.52 -9.64
C THR A 55 -0.89 -19.66 -8.43
N VAL A 56 -0.69 -18.34 -8.54
CA VAL A 56 -1.08 -17.38 -7.50
C VAL A 56 -2.11 -16.42 -8.06
N LEU A 57 -3.23 -16.30 -7.35
CA LEU A 57 -4.39 -15.50 -7.72
C LEU A 57 -4.65 -14.43 -6.66
N ALA A 58 -4.93 -13.22 -7.10
CA ALA A 58 -5.40 -12.14 -6.24
C ALA A 58 -6.93 -12.04 -6.31
N LYS A 59 -7.62 -12.21 -5.19
CA LYS A 59 -9.04 -11.88 -5.05
C LYS A 59 -9.15 -10.39 -4.77
N VAL A 60 -9.52 -9.63 -5.79
CA VAL A 60 -9.38 -8.16 -5.79
C VAL A 60 -10.63 -7.50 -5.23
N GLU A 61 -10.69 -7.38 -3.91
CA GLU A 61 -11.85 -6.92 -3.15
C GLU A 61 -12.13 -5.42 -3.26
N TYR A 62 -11.18 -4.64 -3.75
CA TYR A 62 -11.41 -3.22 -3.97
C TYR A 62 -12.27 -2.89 -5.21
N PHE A 63 -12.76 -3.89 -5.93
CA PHE A 63 -13.82 -3.73 -6.93
C PHE A 63 -15.21 -3.60 -6.30
N ASN A 64 -15.36 -3.83 -5.00
CA ASN A 64 -16.57 -3.45 -4.30
C ASN A 64 -16.77 -1.92 -4.36
N PRO A 65 -18.01 -1.41 -4.32
CA PRO A 65 -18.31 0.02 -4.52
C PRO A 65 -17.69 0.96 -3.49
N GLY A 66 -17.47 0.51 -2.27
CA GLY A 66 -16.72 1.25 -1.22
C GLY A 66 -15.22 1.03 -1.28
N ASN A 67 -14.70 0.40 -2.35
CA ASN A 67 -13.29 0.11 -2.58
C ASN A 67 -12.64 -0.80 -1.54
N SER A 68 -13.41 -1.69 -0.91
CA SER A 68 -12.85 -2.69 0.02
C SER A 68 -13.74 -3.89 0.25
N ILE A 69 -13.16 -4.95 0.81
CA ILE A 69 -13.87 -6.15 1.28
C ILE A 69 -14.92 -5.85 2.36
N LYS A 70 -14.77 -4.72 3.06
CA LYS A 70 -15.64 -4.36 4.19
C LYS A 70 -17.08 -4.08 3.76
N ASP A 71 -17.33 -3.78 2.50
CA ASP A 71 -18.69 -3.58 1.96
C ASP A 71 -19.55 -4.83 2.16
N ARG A 72 -18.97 -6.02 2.00
CA ARG A 72 -19.66 -7.30 2.18
C ARG A 72 -20.19 -7.47 3.59
N MET A 73 -19.27 -7.34 4.57
CA MET A 73 -19.66 -7.53 5.97
C MET A 73 -20.57 -6.40 6.48
N ALA A 74 -20.35 -5.16 6.03
CA ALA A 74 -21.15 -4.01 6.44
C ALA A 74 -22.62 -4.20 6.05
N LEU A 75 -22.86 -4.62 4.81
CA LEU A 75 -24.22 -4.92 4.34
C LEU A 75 -24.83 -6.09 5.13
N LYS A 76 -24.10 -7.21 5.28
CA LYS A 76 -24.62 -8.38 5.98
C LYS A 76 -24.92 -8.10 7.45
N MET A 77 -24.04 -7.40 8.17
CA MET A 77 -24.27 -7.04 9.57
C MET A 77 -25.53 -6.19 9.73
N LEU A 78 -25.73 -5.22 8.80
CA LEU A 78 -26.94 -4.39 8.82
C LEU A 78 -28.19 -5.21 8.51
N GLU A 79 -28.17 -6.11 7.53
CA GLU A 79 -29.29 -6.99 7.18
C GLU A 79 -29.68 -7.91 8.35
N VAL A 80 -28.69 -8.47 9.04
CA VAL A 80 -28.94 -9.28 10.23
C VAL A 80 -29.51 -8.43 11.37
N ALA A 81 -29.00 -7.23 11.59
CA ALA A 81 -29.53 -6.31 12.60
C ALA A 81 -30.97 -5.88 12.32
N GLU A 82 -31.33 -5.67 11.06
CA GLU A 82 -32.73 -5.42 10.64
C GLU A 82 -33.65 -6.62 10.95
N GLN A 83 -33.19 -7.82 10.58
CA GLN A 83 -33.95 -9.07 10.82
C GLN A 83 -34.16 -9.36 12.31
N GLU A 84 -33.15 -9.07 13.12
CA GLU A 84 -33.20 -9.23 14.58
C GLU A 84 -33.91 -8.07 15.31
N GLY A 85 -34.30 -7.04 14.58
CA GLY A 85 -34.98 -5.85 15.16
C GLY A 85 -34.07 -4.96 16.01
N LYS A 86 -32.75 -5.10 15.89
CA LYS A 86 -31.73 -4.28 16.59
C LYS A 86 -31.72 -2.82 16.13
N ILE A 87 -32.14 -2.57 14.91
CA ILE A 87 -32.32 -1.23 14.34
C ILE A 87 -33.62 -1.17 13.55
N LYS A 88 -34.34 -0.05 13.63
CA LYS A 88 -35.59 0.19 12.89
C LYS A 88 -35.35 1.22 11.79
N PRO A 89 -36.21 1.27 10.74
CA PRO A 89 -36.09 2.26 9.69
C PRO A 89 -35.90 3.69 10.22
N GLY A 90 -34.98 4.43 9.58
CA GLY A 90 -34.62 5.79 10.01
C GLY A 90 -33.68 5.86 11.23
N GLY A 91 -33.22 4.72 11.75
CA GLY A 91 -32.31 4.64 12.88
C GLY A 91 -30.90 5.10 12.56
N THR A 92 -30.04 5.05 13.56
CA THR A 92 -28.63 5.51 13.48
C THR A 92 -27.68 4.35 13.67
N ILE A 93 -26.80 4.13 12.72
CA ILE A 93 -25.70 3.15 12.77
C ILE A 93 -24.49 3.81 13.43
N ILE A 94 -23.94 3.19 14.46
CA ILE A 94 -22.78 3.69 15.21
C ILE A 94 -21.65 2.66 15.14
N GLU A 95 -20.43 3.11 14.81
CA GLU A 95 -19.25 2.24 14.77
C GLU A 95 -17.96 3.03 15.02
N GLY A 96 -17.04 2.37 15.75
CA GLY A 96 -15.64 2.79 15.85
C GLY A 96 -14.85 2.27 14.66
N THR A 97 -14.46 3.16 13.72
CA THR A 97 -13.83 2.70 12.48
C THR A 97 -12.81 3.68 11.92
N SER A 98 -11.74 3.12 11.37
CA SER A 98 -10.69 3.89 10.70
C SER A 98 -10.93 4.14 9.20
N GLY A 99 -12.08 3.72 8.64
CA GLY A 99 -12.40 4.07 7.25
C GLY A 99 -13.13 3.03 6.40
N ASN A 100 -12.57 1.84 6.14
CA ASN A 100 -13.16 0.87 5.21
C ASN A 100 -14.54 0.38 5.67
N THR A 101 -14.67 0.00 6.93
CA THR A 101 -15.96 -0.43 7.51
C THR A 101 -16.97 0.72 7.51
N GLY A 102 -16.54 1.92 7.89
CA GLY A 102 -17.40 3.11 7.85
C GLY A 102 -17.92 3.40 6.45
N MET A 103 -17.10 3.24 5.41
CA MET A 103 -17.54 3.42 4.02
C MET A 103 -18.60 2.39 3.63
N GLY A 104 -18.39 1.10 3.90
CA GLY A 104 -19.38 0.07 3.61
C GLY A 104 -20.69 0.29 4.35
N LEU A 105 -20.63 0.66 5.64
CA LEU A 105 -21.82 1.00 6.44
C LEU A 105 -22.53 2.25 5.91
N ALA A 106 -21.78 3.30 5.51
CA ALA A 106 -22.37 4.52 4.97
C ALA A 106 -23.11 4.27 3.65
N LEU A 107 -22.53 3.49 2.73
CA LEU A 107 -23.21 3.11 1.48
C LEU A 107 -24.50 2.33 1.75
N ALA A 108 -24.45 1.36 2.67
CA ALA A 108 -25.64 0.59 3.06
C ALA A 108 -26.68 1.50 3.72
N ALA A 109 -26.27 2.40 4.60
CA ALA A 109 -27.12 3.35 5.28
C ALA A 109 -27.86 4.31 4.31
N ILE A 110 -27.13 4.89 3.36
CA ILE A 110 -27.70 5.80 2.35
C ILE A 110 -28.83 5.10 1.58
N VAL A 111 -28.58 3.89 1.09
CA VAL A 111 -29.56 3.17 0.26
C VAL A 111 -30.75 2.71 1.08
N LYS A 112 -30.54 2.32 2.36
CA LYS A 112 -31.60 1.80 3.24
C LYS A 112 -32.27 2.88 4.11
N GLY A 113 -31.81 4.14 4.05
CA GLY A 113 -32.45 5.28 4.76
C GLY A 113 -32.05 5.38 6.24
N TYR A 114 -30.84 4.97 6.60
CA TYR A 114 -30.25 5.11 7.95
C TYR A 114 -29.31 6.30 8.04
N LYS A 115 -29.03 6.76 9.26
CA LYS A 115 -27.98 7.72 9.59
C LYS A 115 -26.73 6.99 10.05
N CYS A 116 -25.57 7.64 9.97
CA CYS A 116 -24.30 7.09 10.47
C CYS A 116 -23.61 8.09 11.39
N ILE A 117 -23.11 7.59 12.52
CA ILE A 117 -22.16 8.27 13.41
C ILE A 117 -20.94 7.36 13.56
N PHE A 118 -19.79 7.80 13.10
CA PHE A 118 -18.55 7.06 13.22
C PHE A 118 -17.58 7.76 14.16
N THR A 119 -16.97 6.98 15.05
CA THR A 119 -15.86 7.47 15.87
C THR A 119 -14.55 6.98 15.26
N THR A 120 -13.53 7.83 15.28
CA THR A 120 -12.18 7.52 14.77
C THR A 120 -11.15 8.15 15.67
N THR A 121 -9.88 7.79 15.50
CA THR A 121 -8.80 8.39 16.28
C THR A 121 -8.08 9.51 15.51
N ASP A 122 -7.46 10.44 16.23
CA ASP A 122 -6.65 11.53 15.68
C ASP A 122 -5.35 11.04 15.00
N LYS A 123 -4.97 9.78 15.21
CA LYS A 123 -3.89 9.08 14.47
C LYS A 123 -4.24 8.82 13.01
N GLN A 124 -5.53 8.73 12.69
CA GLN A 124 -5.97 8.47 11.32
C GLN A 124 -5.80 9.72 10.46
N SER A 125 -5.54 9.50 9.16
CA SER A 125 -5.44 10.63 8.24
C SER A 125 -6.76 11.39 8.13
N LYS A 126 -6.66 12.72 7.99
CA LYS A 126 -7.84 13.61 7.82
C LYS A 126 -8.70 13.19 6.63
N GLU A 127 -8.07 12.75 5.55
CA GLU A 127 -8.73 12.30 4.32
C GLU A 127 -9.72 11.15 4.56
N LYS A 128 -9.39 10.23 5.48
CA LYS A 128 -10.31 9.11 5.81
C LYS A 128 -11.59 9.61 6.48
N ALA A 129 -11.47 10.56 7.41
CA ALA A 129 -12.63 11.19 8.03
C ALA A 129 -13.45 12.02 7.01
N ASP A 130 -12.75 12.77 6.15
CA ASP A 130 -13.38 13.62 5.15
C ASP A 130 -14.16 12.80 4.10
N ILE A 131 -13.66 11.64 3.68
CA ILE A 131 -14.38 10.72 2.80
C ILE A 131 -15.70 10.25 3.43
N LEU A 132 -15.71 9.89 4.71
CA LEU A 132 -16.92 9.47 5.42
C LEU A 132 -17.93 10.62 5.55
N LYS A 133 -17.46 11.84 5.84
CA LYS A 133 -18.29 13.04 5.85
C LYS A 133 -18.87 13.36 4.48
N ALA A 134 -18.09 13.18 3.41
CA ALA A 134 -18.54 13.43 2.03
C ALA A 134 -19.70 12.51 1.62
N VAL A 135 -19.80 11.31 2.19
CA VAL A 135 -20.93 10.38 2.00
C VAL A 135 -22.01 10.53 3.08
N GLY A 136 -22.02 11.66 3.81
CA GLY A 136 -23.10 12.04 4.73
C GLY A 136 -23.01 11.47 6.14
N ALA A 137 -21.93 10.83 6.54
CA ALA A 137 -21.74 10.37 7.91
C ALA A 137 -21.30 11.51 8.84
N GLU A 138 -21.77 11.49 10.08
CA GLU A 138 -21.17 12.25 11.17
C GLU A 138 -19.90 11.53 11.63
N VAL A 139 -18.80 12.27 11.80
CA VAL A 139 -17.50 11.68 12.22
C VAL A 139 -16.98 12.44 13.43
N ILE A 140 -16.80 11.71 14.52
CA ILE A 140 -16.28 12.19 15.80
C ILE A 140 -14.82 11.69 15.93
N VAL A 141 -13.88 12.64 16.06
CA VAL A 141 -12.47 12.34 16.24
C VAL A 141 -12.15 12.29 17.74
N CYS A 142 -11.64 11.15 18.18
CA CYS A 142 -11.27 10.87 19.56
C CYS A 142 -9.74 10.83 19.74
N PRO A 143 -9.20 11.10 20.94
CA PRO A 143 -7.76 10.99 21.19
C PRO A 143 -7.28 9.55 21.09
N THR A 144 -6.08 9.36 20.51
CA THR A 144 -5.41 8.04 20.42
C THR A 144 -4.70 7.66 21.72
N ASN A 145 -4.13 8.64 22.43
CA ASN A 145 -3.28 8.40 23.61
C ASN A 145 -4.13 8.27 24.89
N VAL A 146 -5.08 7.37 24.88
CA VAL A 146 -5.94 7.05 26.03
C VAL A 146 -6.21 5.54 26.04
N GLU A 147 -6.40 4.98 27.25
CA GLU A 147 -6.77 3.56 27.41
C GLU A 147 -8.14 3.27 26.77
N PRO A 148 -8.41 2.04 26.34
CA PRO A 148 -9.70 1.65 25.71
C PRO A 148 -10.92 1.98 26.57
N GLU A 149 -10.78 1.88 27.91
CA GLU A 149 -11.82 2.16 28.91
C GLU A 149 -11.99 3.64 29.22
N ASP A 150 -11.07 4.51 28.80
CA ASP A 150 -11.21 5.96 28.98
C ASP A 150 -12.51 6.44 28.31
N PRO A 151 -13.33 7.25 28.98
CA PRO A 151 -14.56 7.77 28.39
C PRO A 151 -14.38 8.54 27.10
N ARG A 152 -13.18 9.01 26.78
CA ARG A 152 -12.82 9.74 25.56
C ARG A 152 -12.36 8.82 24.44
N SER A 153 -12.07 7.55 24.74
CA SER A 153 -11.63 6.59 23.70
C SER A 153 -12.73 6.41 22.65
N TYR A 154 -12.35 6.16 21.43
CA TYR A 154 -13.32 5.99 20.33
C TYR A 154 -14.24 4.76 20.56
N TYR A 155 -13.78 3.74 21.29
CA TYR A 155 -14.60 2.61 21.70
C TYR A 155 -15.68 3.02 22.73
N SER A 156 -15.27 3.71 23.79
CA SER A 156 -16.16 4.17 24.86
C SER A 156 -17.17 5.18 24.36
N VAL A 157 -16.75 6.11 23.48
CA VAL A 157 -17.63 7.09 22.84
C VAL A 157 -18.67 6.38 21.95
N SER A 158 -18.28 5.38 21.14
CA SER A 158 -19.24 4.61 20.32
C SER A 158 -20.27 3.86 21.18
N LYS A 159 -19.83 3.19 22.22
CA LYS A 159 -20.71 2.47 23.13
C LYS A 159 -21.68 3.41 23.83
N ARG A 160 -21.21 4.55 24.31
CA ARG A 160 -22.06 5.57 24.94
C ARG A 160 -23.10 6.13 23.99
N LEU A 161 -22.71 6.54 22.79
CA LEU A 161 -23.63 7.05 21.77
C LEU A 161 -24.73 6.04 21.45
N ALA A 162 -24.43 4.75 21.41
CA ALA A 162 -25.42 3.70 21.19
C ALA A 162 -26.46 3.60 22.30
N THR A 163 -26.19 4.12 23.50
CA THR A 163 -27.18 4.21 24.59
C THR A 163 -27.92 5.54 24.62
N GLU A 164 -27.27 6.62 24.18
CA GLU A 164 -27.81 7.98 24.24
C GLU A 164 -28.68 8.33 23.01
N VAL A 165 -28.35 7.80 21.84
CA VAL A 165 -29.05 8.10 20.58
C VAL A 165 -30.26 7.15 20.42
N PRO A 166 -31.48 7.66 20.36
CA PRO A 166 -32.65 6.81 20.19
C PRO A 166 -32.61 6.04 18.86
N ASN A 167 -33.10 4.80 18.85
CA ASN A 167 -33.14 3.95 17.67
C ASN A 167 -31.76 3.85 17.01
N SER A 168 -30.71 3.65 17.80
CA SER A 168 -29.36 3.43 17.33
C SER A 168 -28.94 1.98 17.49
N TRP A 169 -27.94 1.60 16.72
CA TRP A 169 -27.32 0.28 16.77
C TRP A 169 -25.81 0.41 16.68
N TYR A 170 -25.11 -0.12 17.69
CA TYR A 170 -23.65 -0.29 17.68
C TYR A 170 -23.30 -1.57 16.92
N VAL A 171 -22.55 -1.42 15.83
CA VAL A 171 -22.26 -2.52 14.89
C VAL A 171 -21.34 -3.54 15.51
N ASN A 172 -20.27 -3.09 16.19
CA ASN A 172 -19.25 -3.91 16.83
C ASN A 172 -18.65 -4.95 15.87
N GLN A 173 -17.98 -4.51 14.82
CA GLN A 173 -17.45 -5.37 13.75
C GLN A 173 -16.57 -6.52 14.23
N TYR A 174 -15.95 -6.39 15.39
CA TYR A 174 -15.03 -7.39 15.95
C TYR A 174 -15.77 -8.60 16.53
N ASP A 175 -16.88 -8.35 17.20
CA ASP A 175 -17.63 -9.40 17.89
C ASP A 175 -18.93 -9.80 17.17
N ASN A 176 -19.32 -9.07 16.17
CA ASN A 176 -20.51 -9.35 15.37
C ASN A 176 -20.23 -10.50 14.39
N LEU A 177 -20.76 -11.69 14.68
CA LEU A 177 -20.55 -12.90 13.88
C LEU A 177 -21.14 -12.83 12.47
N ALA A 178 -22.04 -11.86 12.18
CA ALA A 178 -22.50 -11.59 10.81
C ALA A 178 -21.36 -11.10 9.90
N ASN A 179 -20.23 -10.62 10.47
CA ASN A 179 -19.00 -10.36 9.76
C ASN A 179 -18.45 -11.64 9.09
N SER A 180 -18.20 -12.69 9.88
CA SER A 180 -17.76 -13.99 9.33
C SER A 180 -18.79 -14.61 8.41
N LEU A 181 -20.09 -14.47 8.74
CA LEU A 181 -21.19 -15.00 7.94
C LEU A 181 -21.19 -14.41 6.52
N ALA A 182 -20.90 -13.11 6.35
CA ALA A 182 -20.80 -12.47 5.04
C ALA A 182 -19.78 -13.17 4.13
N HIS A 183 -18.66 -13.55 4.69
CA HIS A 183 -17.58 -14.20 3.94
C HIS A 183 -17.84 -15.68 3.68
N TYR A 184 -18.50 -16.34 4.62
CA TYR A 184 -18.97 -17.72 4.46
C TYR A 184 -20.00 -17.83 3.32
N GLU A 185 -20.96 -16.89 3.25
CA GLU A 185 -22.03 -16.93 2.25
C GLU A 185 -21.63 -16.36 0.87
N GLN A 186 -20.57 -15.53 0.79
CA GLN A 186 -20.22 -14.86 -0.44
C GLN A 186 -18.77 -15.11 -0.86
N THR A 187 -17.78 -14.69 -0.07
CA THR A 187 -16.36 -14.72 -0.48
C THR A 187 -15.85 -16.14 -0.70
N GLY A 188 -16.22 -17.07 0.20
CA GLY A 188 -15.86 -18.48 0.09
C GLY A 188 -16.43 -19.14 -1.18
N PRO A 189 -17.76 -19.08 -1.41
CA PRO A 189 -18.38 -19.57 -2.63
C PRO A 189 -17.79 -18.97 -3.91
N GLU A 190 -17.58 -17.66 -3.97
CA GLU A 190 -16.99 -17.02 -5.14
C GLU A 190 -15.58 -17.57 -5.46
N ILE A 191 -14.72 -17.72 -4.44
CA ILE A 191 -13.37 -18.26 -4.64
C ILE A 191 -13.44 -19.72 -5.11
N TRP A 192 -14.30 -20.53 -4.50
CA TRP A 192 -14.49 -21.92 -4.91
C TRP A 192 -14.91 -22.04 -6.36
N ASP A 193 -15.94 -21.30 -6.75
CA ASP A 193 -16.48 -21.32 -8.12
C ASP A 193 -15.51 -20.74 -9.14
N GLN A 194 -14.84 -19.63 -8.83
CA GLN A 194 -13.86 -18.98 -9.72
C GLN A 194 -12.59 -19.80 -9.93
N THR A 195 -12.26 -20.69 -8.99
CA THR A 195 -11.13 -21.62 -9.14
C THR A 195 -11.54 -23.01 -9.65
N ASP A 196 -12.82 -23.21 -9.97
CA ASP A 196 -13.38 -24.52 -10.33
C ASP A 196 -13.03 -25.58 -9.28
N GLY A 197 -13.11 -25.18 -7.97
CA GLY A 197 -12.77 -26.04 -6.84
C GLY A 197 -11.28 -26.40 -6.71
N LYS A 198 -10.38 -25.74 -7.47
CA LYS A 198 -8.95 -26.10 -7.48
C LYS A 198 -8.11 -25.33 -6.45
N VAL A 199 -8.70 -24.40 -5.69
CA VAL A 199 -7.98 -23.66 -4.64
C VAL A 199 -7.40 -24.63 -3.60
N THR A 200 -6.10 -24.47 -3.29
CA THR A 200 -5.37 -25.28 -2.29
C THR A 200 -4.94 -24.46 -1.09
N HIS A 201 -4.75 -23.15 -1.29
CA HIS A 201 -4.31 -22.24 -0.23
C HIS A 201 -5.09 -20.95 -0.28
N LEU A 202 -5.49 -20.48 0.88
CA LEU A 202 -6.08 -19.15 1.10
C LEU A 202 -5.16 -18.33 2.00
N LEU A 203 -4.80 -17.12 1.60
CA LEU A 203 -4.04 -16.17 2.42
C LEU A 203 -4.86 -14.91 2.68
N VAL A 204 -4.92 -14.51 3.94
CA VAL A 204 -5.70 -13.34 4.38
C VAL A 204 -4.93 -12.55 5.43
N ALA A 205 -4.75 -11.25 5.23
CA ALA A 205 -4.29 -10.36 6.28
C ALA A 205 -5.42 -10.17 7.31
N SER A 206 -5.16 -10.53 8.57
CA SER A 206 -6.19 -10.76 9.59
C SER A 206 -6.22 -9.62 10.61
N GLY A 207 -7.34 -8.92 10.70
CA GLY A 207 -7.70 -7.98 11.77
C GLY A 207 -8.89 -8.54 12.53
N THR A 208 -10.12 -8.17 12.17
CA THR A 208 -11.35 -8.69 12.80
C THR A 208 -11.52 -10.20 12.70
N CYS A 209 -10.70 -10.91 11.96
CA CYS A 209 -10.76 -12.34 11.65
C CYS A 209 -12.00 -12.82 10.87
N GLY A 210 -12.99 -11.95 10.64
CA GLY A 210 -14.21 -12.34 9.93
C GLY A 210 -13.96 -12.88 8.52
N THR A 211 -13.08 -12.24 7.76
CA THR A 211 -12.75 -12.67 6.38
C THR A 211 -12.10 -14.04 6.34
N ILE A 212 -11.07 -14.26 7.16
CA ILE A 212 -10.33 -15.52 7.14
C ILE A 212 -11.16 -16.68 7.67
N VAL A 213 -11.89 -16.46 8.77
CA VAL A 213 -12.72 -17.51 9.39
C VAL A 213 -13.91 -17.86 8.51
N GLY A 214 -14.68 -16.87 8.02
CA GLY A 214 -15.83 -17.14 7.18
C GLY A 214 -15.45 -17.81 5.85
N THR A 215 -14.44 -17.29 5.17
CA THR A 215 -13.95 -17.87 3.91
C THR A 215 -13.31 -19.24 4.14
N GLY A 216 -12.45 -19.35 5.17
CA GLY A 216 -11.76 -20.59 5.52
C GLY A 216 -12.71 -21.71 5.90
N LYS A 217 -13.75 -21.40 6.70
CA LYS A 217 -14.81 -22.34 7.05
C LYS A 217 -15.47 -22.93 5.80
N TYR A 218 -15.96 -22.07 4.90
CA TYR A 218 -16.62 -22.53 3.67
C TYR A 218 -15.69 -23.40 2.82
N LEU A 219 -14.44 -22.96 2.61
CA LEU A 219 -13.50 -23.71 1.78
C LEU A 219 -13.10 -25.05 2.39
N LYS A 220 -12.89 -25.12 3.73
CA LYS A 220 -12.58 -26.38 4.42
C LYS A 220 -13.77 -27.35 4.46
N GLU A 221 -15.01 -26.86 4.48
CA GLU A 221 -16.20 -27.70 4.32
C GLU A 221 -16.28 -28.31 2.90
N LYS A 222 -15.76 -27.62 1.87
CA LYS A 222 -15.65 -28.16 0.52
C LYS A 222 -14.49 -29.13 0.34
N ASN A 223 -13.33 -28.78 0.92
CA ASN A 223 -12.14 -29.60 0.90
C ASN A 223 -11.31 -29.34 2.17
N PRO A 224 -11.27 -30.26 3.13
CA PRO A 224 -10.56 -30.09 4.40
C PRO A 224 -9.03 -29.97 4.25
N ASP A 225 -8.46 -30.35 3.12
CA ASP A 225 -7.03 -30.25 2.86
C ASP A 225 -6.56 -28.84 2.50
N ILE A 226 -7.49 -27.93 2.19
CA ILE A 226 -7.17 -26.52 1.89
C ILE A 226 -6.46 -25.89 3.09
N LYS A 227 -5.32 -25.27 2.82
CA LYS A 227 -4.53 -24.54 3.82
C LYS A 227 -4.99 -23.08 3.91
N VAL A 228 -5.26 -22.63 5.12
CA VAL A 228 -5.71 -21.27 5.43
C VAL A 228 -4.62 -20.59 6.25
N TRP A 229 -3.93 -19.64 5.64
CA TRP A 229 -2.80 -18.93 6.24
C TRP A 229 -3.17 -17.48 6.54
N ALA A 230 -3.06 -17.12 7.79
CA ALA A 230 -3.30 -15.77 8.29
C ALA A 230 -2.00 -14.96 8.23
N ILE A 231 -2.11 -13.72 7.79
CA ILE A 231 -1.01 -12.76 7.84
C ILE A 231 -1.27 -11.78 8.96
N ASP A 232 -0.29 -11.61 9.83
CA ASP A 232 -0.34 -10.76 11.01
C ASP A 232 0.78 -9.72 10.99
N SER A 233 0.63 -8.65 11.75
CA SER A 233 1.64 -7.61 11.90
C SER A 233 2.51 -7.87 13.14
N TYR A 234 3.75 -7.45 13.11
CA TYR A 234 4.51 -7.26 14.34
C TYR A 234 3.83 -6.17 15.17
N GLY A 235 3.70 -6.40 16.47
CA GLY A 235 2.90 -5.56 17.38
C GLY A 235 1.45 -6.01 17.55
N SER A 236 1.02 -7.08 16.87
CA SER A 236 -0.27 -7.75 17.07
C SER A 236 -0.08 -9.02 17.89
N LEU A 237 -1.06 -9.35 18.74
CA LEU A 237 -1.01 -10.56 19.56
C LEU A 237 -1.61 -11.80 18.89
N LEU A 238 -2.27 -11.68 17.73
CA LEU A 238 -3.06 -12.77 17.14
C LEU A 238 -2.24 -14.03 16.85
N LYS A 239 -1.02 -13.87 16.30
CA LYS A 239 -0.13 -15.03 16.06
C LYS A 239 0.23 -15.74 17.36
N LYS A 240 0.64 -14.99 18.39
CA LYS A 240 1.03 -15.57 19.68
C LYS A 240 -0.14 -16.34 20.31
N TYR A 241 -1.32 -15.72 20.32
CA TYR A 241 -2.54 -16.36 20.79
C TYR A 241 -2.90 -17.62 19.99
N PHE A 242 -2.77 -17.57 18.66
CA PHE A 242 -2.98 -18.75 17.82
C PHE A 242 -2.05 -19.90 18.20
N ASP A 243 -0.75 -19.61 18.39
CA ASP A 243 0.26 -20.62 18.66
C ASP A 243 0.09 -21.23 20.07
N THR A 244 -0.18 -20.41 21.08
CA THR A 244 -0.12 -20.82 22.50
C THR A 244 -1.48 -20.88 23.20
N GLY A 245 -2.48 -20.16 22.73
CA GLY A 245 -3.76 -19.96 23.42
C GLY A 245 -3.69 -18.95 24.58
N GLU A 246 -2.56 -18.28 24.77
CA GLU A 246 -2.34 -17.31 25.84
C GLU A 246 -2.28 -15.89 25.30
N LEU A 247 -2.87 -14.94 26.05
CA LEU A 247 -2.72 -13.51 25.76
C LEU A 247 -1.37 -13.04 26.30
N ASP A 248 -0.55 -12.48 25.42
CA ASP A 248 0.77 -11.95 25.76
C ASP A 248 0.83 -10.47 25.40
N GLU A 249 0.66 -9.60 26.39
CA GLU A 249 0.67 -8.16 26.21
C GLU A 249 2.05 -7.62 25.75
N THR A 250 3.12 -8.40 25.91
CA THR A 250 4.45 -8.02 25.42
C THR A 250 4.57 -8.04 23.89
N GLU A 251 3.66 -8.75 23.23
CA GLU A 251 3.54 -8.72 21.76
C GLU A 251 2.86 -7.44 21.24
N VAL A 252 2.19 -6.68 22.11
CA VAL A 252 1.44 -5.48 21.74
C VAL A 252 2.32 -4.25 21.80
N TYR A 253 2.59 -3.68 20.63
CA TYR A 253 3.30 -2.41 20.52
C TYR A 253 2.91 -1.71 19.21
N PRO A 254 3.14 -0.37 19.11
CA PRO A 254 2.74 0.38 17.93
C PRO A 254 3.35 -0.14 16.63
N TYR A 255 2.53 -0.29 15.60
CA TYR A 255 2.92 -0.63 14.23
C TYR A 255 2.25 0.32 13.22
N ILE A 256 2.74 0.33 11.99
CA ILE A 256 2.33 1.28 10.95
C ILE A 256 1.28 0.69 10.01
N SER A 257 1.29 -0.62 9.85
CA SER A 257 0.32 -1.35 9.01
C SER A 257 -1.12 -1.02 9.41
N GLU A 258 -1.99 -0.89 8.41
CA GLU A 258 -3.38 -0.53 8.64
C GLU A 258 -4.34 -1.61 8.17
N GLY A 259 -5.37 -1.87 8.99
CA GLY A 259 -6.50 -2.74 8.64
C GLY A 259 -6.30 -4.22 8.90
N PHE A 260 -5.20 -4.61 9.53
CA PHE A 260 -4.95 -5.96 10.04
C PHE A 260 -3.98 -5.91 11.24
N GLY A 261 -3.91 -7.00 11.99
CA GLY A 261 -3.29 -7.04 13.31
C GLY A 261 -4.20 -6.44 14.39
N GLU A 262 -4.19 -6.99 15.59
CA GLU A 262 -5.02 -6.55 16.73
C GLU A 262 -4.26 -6.74 18.04
N ASP A 263 -4.63 -5.94 19.04
CA ASP A 263 -4.15 -5.98 20.41
C ASP A 263 -5.08 -6.76 21.36
N PHE A 264 -6.11 -7.37 20.81
CA PHE A 264 -7.04 -8.27 21.50
C PHE A 264 -7.51 -9.37 20.54
N VAL A 265 -8.22 -10.38 21.07
CA VAL A 265 -8.78 -11.47 20.26
C VAL A 265 -10.24 -11.19 19.94
N PRO A 266 -10.60 -10.94 18.66
CA PRO A 266 -11.97 -10.71 18.26
C PRO A 266 -12.83 -12.00 18.45
N ALA A 267 -14.15 -11.84 18.74
CA ALA A 267 -15.05 -12.98 18.80
C ALA A 267 -15.23 -13.71 17.45
N ASN A 268 -14.90 -13.04 16.34
CA ASN A 268 -14.85 -13.69 15.02
C ASN A 268 -13.64 -14.63 14.85
N PHE A 269 -12.66 -14.64 15.76
CA PHE A 269 -11.52 -15.54 15.69
C PHE A 269 -11.96 -16.99 16.00
N ASP A 270 -11.60 -17.91 15.11
CA ASP A 270 -11.82 -19.35 15.33
C ASP A 270 -10.62 -20.14 14.76
N LYS A 271 -9.80 -20.66 15.67
CA LYS A 271 -8.57 -21.38 15.36
C LYS A 271 -8.80 -22.61 14.46
N GLN A 272 -9.96 -23.25 14.54
CA GLN A 272 -10.23 -24.50 13.78
C GLN A 272 -10.20 -24.31 12.26
N TYR A 273 -10.42 -23.07 11.77
CA TYR A 273 -10.43 -22.77 10.34
C TYR A 273 -9.13 -22.14 9.83
N ILE A 274 -8.11 -22.01 10.69
CA ILE A 274 -6.83 -21.40 10.37
C ILE A 274 -5.72 -22.43 10.61
N ASP A 275 -4.82 -22.63 9.64
CA ASP A 275 -3.72 -23.58 9.77
C ASP A 275 -2.43 -22.93 10.27
N GLU A 276 -2.23 -21.65 10.00
CA GLU A 276 -1.00 -20.93 10.35
C GLU A 276 -1.17 -19.42 10.39
N PHE A 277 -0.38 -18.76 11.23
CA PHE A 277 -0.17 -17.31 11.23
C PHE A 277 1.28 -16.98 10.90
N VAL A 278 1.48 -15.98 10.01
CA VAL A 278 2.79 -15.48 9.60
C VAL A 278 2.87 -13.98 9.86
N LYS A 279 3.89 -13.53 10.61
CA LYS A 279 4.13 -12.09 10.81
C LYS A 279 4.89 -11.49 9.64
N VAL A 280 4.44 -10.30 9.22
CA VAL A 280 5.08 -9.50 8.17
C VAL A 280 5.41 -8.13 8.74
N SER A 281 6.63 -7.63 8.47
CA SER A 281 7.05 -6.31 8.92
C SER A 281 6.35 -5.20 8.14
N ASP A 282 6.22 -4.03 8.77
CA ASP A 282 5.68 -2.83 8.13
C ASP A 282 6.43 -2.48 6.83
N LYS A 283 7.76 -2.52 6.85
CA LYS A 283 8.61 -2.27 5.67
C LYS A 283 8.29 -3.24 4.54
N ASP A 284 8.28 -4.54 4.83
CA ASP A 284 8.11 -5.56 3.80
C ASP A 284 6.73 -5.49 3.14
N GLY A 285 5.68 -5.28 3.94
CA GLY A 285 4.31 -5.10 3.44
C GLY A 285 4.18 -3.87 2.54
N ALA A 286 4.75 -2.72 2.96
CA ALA A 286 4.74 -1.48 2.19
C ALA A 286 5.49 -1.61 0.85
N VAL A 287 6.70 -2.16 0.88
CA VAL A 287 7.53 -2.38 -0.32
C VAL A 287 6.83 -3.34 -1.29
N MET A 288 6.26 -4.42 -0.77
CA MET A 288 5.54 -5.40 -1.60
C MET A 288 4.29 -4.80 -2.25
N ALA A 289 3.50 -3.97 -1.55
CA ALA A 289 2.35 -3.27 -2.13
C ALA A 289 2.75 -2.38 -3.32
N ARG A 290 3.86 -1.64 -3.19
CA ARG A 290 4.42 -0.83 -4.30
C ARG A 290 4.87 -1.69 -5.47
N ARG A 291 5.47 -2.86 -5.21
CA ARG A 291 5.87 -3.81 -6.25
C ARG A 291 4.66 -4.36 -6.98
N ILE A 292 3.62 -4.78 -6.26
CA ILE A 292 2.35 -5.24 -6.87
C ILE A 292 1.81 -4.18 -7.83
N ALA A 293 1.76 -2.92 -7.40
CA ALA A 293 1.26 -1.83 -8.25
C ALA A 293 2.12 -1.63 -9.51
N LYS A 294 3.45 -1.68 -9.39
CA LYS A 294 4.38 -1.44 -10.51
C LYS A 294 4.52 -2.66 -11.45
N GLU A 295 4.50 -3.86 -10.91
CA GLU A 295 4.78 -5.08 -11.67
C GLU A 295 3.51 -5.72 -12.25
N GLU A 296 2.37 -5.68 -11.52
CA GLU A 296 1.10 -6.31 -11.91
C GLU A 296 0.02 -5.31 -12.33
N GLY A 297 0.21 -4.01 -12.08
CA GLY A 297 -0.81 -2.99 -12.35
C GLY A 297 -1.99 -3.01 -11.36
N LEU A 298 -1.85 -3.71 -10.23
CA LEU A 298 -2.87 -3.79 -9.20
C LEU A 298 -2.58 -2.77 -8.10
N PHE A 299 -3.29 -1.63 -8.12
CA PHE A 299 -3.12 -0.55 -7.16
C PHE A 299 -3.87 -0.86 -5.87
N CYS A 300 -3.22 -1.60 -4.97
CA CYS A 300 -3.79 -2.17 -3.76
C CYS A 300 -3.30 -1.50 -2.47
N GLY A 301 -4.00 -1.77 -1.36
CA GLY A 301 -3.63 -1.27 -0.04
C GLY A 301 -2.53 -2.09 0.64
N TYR A 302 -2.20 -1.66 1.86
CA TYR A 302 -1.11 -2.20 2.68
C TYR A 302 -1.25 -3.71 2.92
N SER A 303 -2.44 -4.15 3.33
CA SER A 303 -2.73 -5.54 3.65
C SER A 303 -2.53 -6.50 2.49
N ALA A 304 -2.72 -6.04 1.23
CA ALA A 304 -2.44 -6.85 0.06
C ALA A 304 -0.93 -7.10 -0.13
N GLY A 305 -0.11 -6.06 0.12
CA GLY A 305 1.34 -6.21 0.13
C GLY A 305 1.80 -7.20 1.20
N SER A 306 1.28 -7.06 2.43
CA SER A 306 1.59 -7.98 3.51
C SER A 306 1.12 -9.41 3.23
N CYS A 307 -0.06 -9.56 2.60
CA CYS A 307 -0.57 -10.87 2.21
C CYS A 307 0.38 -11.59 1.23
N LEU A 308 0.81 -10.90 0.17
CA LEU A 308 1.75 -11.48 -0.80
C LEU A 308 3.15 -11.68 -0.20
N GLN A 309 3.62 -10.78 0.66
CA GLN A 309 4.90 -10.95 1.35
C GLN A 309 4.91 -12.17 2.27
N GLY A 310 3.82 -12.41 3.00
CA GLY A 310 3.68 -13.63 3.80
C GLY A 310 3.71 -14.90 2.95
N LEU A 311 3.10 -14.89 1.75
CA LEU A 311 3.25 -15.98 0.80
C LEU A 311 4.71 -16.21 0.40
N MET A 312 5.47 -15.12 0.14
CA MET A 312 6.89 -15.23 -0.22
C MET A 312 7.75 -15.83 0.91
N GLN A 313 7.40 -15.61 2.18
CA GLN A 313 8.06 -16.24 3.32
C GLN A 313 7.81 -17.76 3.37
N LEU A 314 6.67 -18.22 2.86
CA LEU A 314 6.27 -19.62 2.84
C LEU A 314 6.52 -20.34 1.51
N LYS A 315 7.22 -19.70 0.58
CA LYS A 315 7.42 -20.16 -0.81
C LYS A 315 7.93 -21.60 -0.93
N ASP A 316 8.82 -22.02 -0.03
CA ASP A 316 9.46 -23.34 -0.07
C ASP A 316 8.50 -24.49 0.30
N ARG A 317 7.31 -24.16 0.78
CA ARG A 317 6.23 -25.11 1.11
C ARG A 317 5.27 -25.34 -0.06
N LEU A 318 5.39 -24.55 -1.14
CA LEU A 318 4.50 -24.56 -2.28
C LEU A 318 4.91 -25.61 -3.31
N LYS A 319 3.94 -26.24 -3.94
CA LYS A 319 4.10 -27.25 -4.99
C LYS A 319 3.55 -26.74 -6.32
N LYS A 320 4.01 -27.32 -7.42
CA LYS A 320 3.57 -26.94 -8.78
C LYS A 320 2.06 -27.10 -9.00
N SER A 321 1.43 -28.01 -8.27
CA SER A 321 0.00 -28.27 -8.35
C SER A 321 -0.85 -27.28 -7.55
N ASP A 322 -0.25 -26.42 -6.74
CA ASP A 322 -0.99 -25.55 -5.84
C ASP A 322 -1.65 -24.38 -6.58
N VAL A 323 -2.82 -24.01 -6.12
CA VAL A 323 -3.55 -22.83 -6.52
C VAL A 323 -3.78 -21.98 -5.28
N VAL A 324 -3.04 -20.89 -5.19
CA VAL A 324 -3.01 -20.01 -4.02
C VAL A 324 -3.88 -18.80 -4.29
N VAL A 325 -4.79 -18.47 -3.37
CA VAL A 325 -5.60 -17.26 -3.43
C VAL A 325 -5.19 -16.30 -2.32
N CYS A 326 -4.73 -15.12 -2.69
CA CYS A 326 -4.42 -14.00 -1.79
C CYS A 326 -5.56 -12.98 -1.81
N ILE A 327 -6.09 -12.59 -0.66
CA ILE A 327 -7.11 -11.53 -0.57
C ILE A 327 -6.45 -10.16 -0.64
N PHE A 328 -6.85 -9.34 -1.62
CA PHE A 328 -6.46 -7.94 -1.76
C PHE A 328 -7.60 -7.06 -1.28
N HIS A 329 -7.54 -6.68 0.01
CA HIS A 329 -8.67 -6.19 0.78
C HIS A 329 -9.20 -4.84 0.32
N ASP A 330 -8.32 -3.88 -0.02
CA ASP A 330 -8.71 -2.51 -0.34
C ASP A 330 -7.81 -1.83 -1.37
N HIS A 331 -8.22 -0.65 -1.80
CA HIS A 331 -7.61 0.12 -2.88
C HIS A 331 -6.47 1.01 -2.40
N GLY A 332 -5.42 1.13 -3.21
CA GLY A 332 -4.21 1.92 -2.93
C GLY A 332 -4.44 3.42 -2.80
N SER A 333 -5.55 3.96 -3.33
CA SER A 333 -5.86 5.39 -3.23
C SER A 333 -5.97 5.92 -1.80
N ARG A 334 -6.22 5.03 -0.83
CA ARG A 334 -6.26 5.39 0.60
C ARG A 334 -4.87 5.59 1.22
N TYR A 335 -3.82 5.27 0.47
CA TYR A 335 -2.43 5.20 0.94
C TYR A 335 -1.47 6.03 0.09
N VAL A 336 -1.98 6.94 -0.77
CA VAL A 336 -1.16 7.77 -1.67
C VAL A 336 -0.21 8.66 -0.88
N GLY A 337 -0.65 9.23 0.25
CA GLY A 337 0.18 10.03 1.14
C GLY A 337 1.06 9.21 2.11
N LYS A 338 1.06 7.85 2.01
CA LYS A 338 1.79 6.93 2.89
C LYS A 338 2.68 6.00 2.07
N ILE A 339 2.33 4.72 1.95
CA ILE A 339 3.17 3.72 1.27
C ILE A 339 3.46 4.02 -0.21
N TYR A 340 2.70 4.90 -0.84
CA TYR A 340 2.94 5.35 -2.22
C TYR A 340 3.63 6.72 -2.30
N ASN A 341 3.96 7.35 -1.17
CA ASN A 341 4.73 8.58 -1.08
C ASN A 341 6.18 8.25 -0.72
N ASP A 342 7.13 8.66 -1.55
CA ASP A 342 8.55 8.34 -1.35
C ASP A 342 9.13 9.03 -0.12
N GLU A 343 8.75 10.29 0.17
CA GLU A 343 9.21 11.01 1.35
C GLU A 343 8.74 10.31 2.64
N TRP A 344 7.46 9.89 2.68
CA TRP A 344 6.92 9.13 3.80
C TRP A 344 7.63 7.79 4.01
N MET A 345 7.97 7.09 2.92
CA MET A 345 8.70 5.81 2.97
C MET A 345 10.15 6.00 3.43
N MET A 346 10.82 7.08 2.98
CA MET A 346 12.18 7.44 3.39
C MET A 346 12.28 7.80 4.85
N GLU A 347 11.37 8.66 5.35
CA GLU A 347 11.31 9.06 6.77
C GLU A 347 11.23 7.87 7.73
N ARG A 348 10.71 6.74 7.26
CA ARG A 348 10.55 5.49 8.03
C ARG A 348 11.62 4.44 7.76
N GLY A 349 12.61 4.77 6.92
CA GLY A 349 13.66 3.82 6.51
C GLY A 349 13.14 2.63 5.68
N PHE A 350 11.98 2.79 5.02
CA PHE A 350 11.38 1.75 4.18
C PHE A 350 11.92 1.76 2.75
N LEU A 351 12.43 2.91 2.28
CA LEU A 351 13.20 3.02 1.05
C LEU A 351 14.64 3.34 1.41
N GLU A 352 15.55 2.58 0.87
CA GLU A 352 16.96 2.92 0.84
C GLU A 352 17.16 3.90 -0.31
N VAL A 353 17.44 5.13 0.01
CA VAL A 353 17.76 6.17 -0.96
C VAL A 353 19.25 6.38 -0.91
N LYS A 354 19.91 6.21 -2.04
CA LYS A 354 21.31 6.65 -2.15
C LYS A 354 21.37 8.15 -1.92
N THR A 355 22.25 8.56 -1.02
CA THR A 355 22.47 9.96 -0.64
C THR A 355 23.82 10.44 -1.17
N PHE A 356 24.12 11.72 -0.98
CA PHE A 356 25.46 12.26 -1.24
C PHE A 356 26.52 11.43 -0.51
N LYS A 357 26.29 11.10 0.76
CA LYS A 357 27.16 10.26 1.60
C LYS A 357 27.50 8.92 0.93
N ASP A 358 26.51 8.25 0.36
CA ASP A 358 26.72 6.94 -0.29
C ASP A 358 27.56 7.05 -1.56
N LEU A 359 27.48 8.19 -2.28
CA LEU A 359 28.30 8.43 -3.48
C LEU A 359 29.78 8.64 -3.17
N VAL A 360 30.10 9.16 -1.99
CA VAL A 360 31.47 9.49 -1.60
C VAL A 360 32.11 8.46 -0.66
N SER A 361 31.32 7.68 0.07
CA SER A 361 31.80 6.70 1.07
C SER A 361 32.73 5.62 0.50
N GLY A 362 32.65 5.33 -0.78
CA GLY A 362 33.52 4.37 -1.46
C GLY A 362 34.89 4.92 -1.92
N ARG A 363 35.15 6.24 -1.73
CA ARG A 363 36.35 6.89 -2.28
C ARG A 363 37.56 6.90 -1.33
N GLY A 364 37.42 6.35 -0.12
CA GLY A 364 38.47 6.41 0.91
C GLY A 364 38.74 7.86 1.37
N ASN A 365 39.87 8.10 2.00
CA ASN A 365 40.29 9.42 2.51
C ASN A 365 40.88 10.32 1.41
N GLN A 366 40.29 10.35 0.19
CA GLN A 366 40.73 11.29 -0.83
C GLN A 366 40.30 12.70 -0.45
N LYS A 367 41.29 13.56 -0.17
CA LYS A 367 41.02 15.01 0.06
C LYS A 367 40.51 15.66 -1.23
N LEU A 368 39.54 16.56 -1.07
CA LEU A 368 39.08 17.40 -2.16
C LEU A 368 40.22 18.16 -2.81
N ILE A 369 40.39 18.04 -4.12
CA ILE A 369 41.36 18.84 -4.88
C ILE A 369 40.77 20.23 -5.08
N THR A 370 41.47 21.24 -4.59
CA THR A 370 41.10 22.66 -4.69
C THR A 370 42.26 23.47 -5.26
N ILE A 371 41.98 24.70 -5.70
CA ILE A 371 42.98 25.66 -6.12
C ILE A 371 42.77 27.00 -5.41
N MET A 372 43.84 27.72 -5.07
CA MET A 372 43.72 29.04 -4.48
C MET A 372 43.43 30.10 -5.58
N GLY A 373 42.57 31.08 -5.24
CA GLY A 373 42.21 32.16 -6.15
C GLY A 373 43.41 32.99 -6.66
N GLU A 374 44.54 32.99 -5.94
CA GLU A 374 45.77 33.72 -6.31
C GLU A 374 46.66 32.95 -7.29
N GLN A 375 46.46 31.65 -7.44
CA GLN A 375 47.18 30.80 -8.41
C GLN A 375 46.73 31.13 -9.84
N THR A 376 47.51 30.66 -10.81
CA THR A 376 47.25 30.94 -12.23
C THR A 376 46.27 29.92 -12.83
N VAL A 377 45.65 30.30 -13.93
CA VAL A 377 44.80 29.41 -14.72
C VAL A 377 45.62 28.26 -15.31
N GLU A 378 46.90 28.46 -15.62
CA GLU A 378 47.78 27.40 -16.08
C GLU A 378 47.99 26.29 -15.01
N GLU A 379 48.21 26.69 -13.78
CA GLU A 379 48.29 25.75 -12.65
C GLU A 379 46.95 25.00 -12.45
N ALA A 380 45.80 25.64 -12.67
CA ALA A 380 44.50 24.97 -12.60
C ALA A 380 44.38 23.86 -13.68
N ILE A 381 44.82 24.19 -14.93
CA ILE A 381 44.79 23.22 -16.01
C ILE A 381 45.74 22.03 -15.74
N GLU A 382 46.92 22.28 -15.17
CA GLU A 382 47.84 21.23 -14.76
C GLU A 382 47.25 20.34 -13.69
N LEU A 383 46.56 20.89 -12.69
CA LEU A 383 45.83 20.13 -11.67
C LEU A 383 44.73 19.27 -12.27
N MET A 384 43.89 19.84 -13.17
CA MET A 384 42.85 19.11 -13.85
C MET A 384 43.39 17.89 -14.61
N ARG A 385 44.48 18.11 -15.37
CA ARG A 385 45.12 17.04 -16.12
C ARG A 385 45.79 15.98 -15.23
N LYS A 386 46.47 16.41 -14.15
CA LYS A 386 47.18 15.53 -13.24
C LYS A 386 46.23 14.58 -12.49
N TYR A 387 45.06 15.06 -12.10
CA TYR A 387 44.07 14.30 -11.31
C TYR A 387 42.90 13.78 -12.11
N ASP A 388 42.89 14.03 -13.44
CA ASP A 388 41.81 13.62 -14.36
C ASP A 388 40.43 14.12 -13.87
N ILE A 389 40.34 15.43 -13.56
CA ILE A 389 39.13 16.08 -13.02
C ILE A 389 38.68 17.24 -13.86
N GLU A 390 37.36 17.34 -14.09
CA GLU A 390 36.72 18.39 -14.90
C GLU A 390 36.25 19.59 -14.07
N ASN A 391 36.21 19.47 -12.75
CA ASN A 391 35.63 20.46 -11.85
C ASN A 391 36.54 20.67 -10.63
N ILE A 392 37.00 21.92 -10.40
CA ILE A 392 37.84 22.29 -9.25
C ILE A 392 37.19 23.42 -8.48
N PRO A 393 36.91 23.25 -7.17
CA PRO A 393 36.54 24.35 -6.29
C PRO A 393 37.70 25.31 -6.06
N VAL A 394 37.42 26.61 -6.07
CA VAL A 394 38.38 27.66 -5.80
C VAL A 394 38.27 28.08 -4.35
N THR A 395 39.42 28.12 -3.64
CA THR A 395 39.46 28.45 -2.22
C THR A 395 40.18 29.78 -1.97
N ASN A 396 39.78 30.42 -0.84
CA ASN A 396 40.54 31.52 -0.23
C ASN A 396 40.73 31.13 1.24
N ALA A 397 41.96 30.76 1.59
CA ALA A 397 42.32 30.13 2.89
C ALA A 397 41.55 28.79 3.10
N GLN A 398 40.46 28.80 3.84
CA GLN A 398 39.70 27.59 4.19
C GLN A 398 38.28 27.57 3.60
N GLU A 399 37.88 28.68 2.94
CA GLU A 399 36.53 28.80 2.37
C GLU A 399 36.54 28.63 0.86
N ILE A 400 35.48 28.01 0.33
CA ILE A 400 35.24 27.91 -1.11
C ILE A 400 34.59 29.21 -1.56
N VAL A 401 35.22 29.89 -2.50
CA VAL A 401 34.81 31.21 -2.97
C VAL A 401 34.44 31.23 -4.45
N GLY A 402 34.62 30.14 -5.15
CA GLY A 402 34.31 30.01 -6.57
C GLY A 402 34.50 28.59 -7.09
N SER A 403 34.41 28.45 -8.38
CA SER A 403 34.62 27.20 -9.09
C SER A 403 35.27 27.40 -10.45
N LEU A 404 35.91 26.36 -10.95
CA LEU A 404 36.39 26.25 -12.31
C LEU A 404 35.86 24.96 -12.94
N SER A 405 35.36 25.04 -14.14
CA SER A 405 35.02 23.87 -14.96
C SER A 405 35.90 23.80 -16.19
N GLU A 406 36.25 22.59 -16.65
CA GLU A 406 37.03 22.38 -17.88
C GLU A 406 36.36 23.08 -19.07
N GLY A 407 35.05 22.91 -19.27
CA GLY A 407 34.30 23.53 -20.36
C GLY A 407 34.23 25.04 -20.24
N GLY A 408 34.18 25.59 -19.01
CA GLY A 408 34.24 27.04 -18.78
C GLY A 408 35.60 27.65 -19.16
N LEU A 409 36.67 26.99 -18.71
CA LEU A 409 38.05 27.40 -19.06
C LEU A 409 38.33 27.27 -20.55
N PHE A 410 37.93 26.16 -21.18
CA PHE A 410 38.10 25.98 -22.65
C PHE A 410 37.53 27.12 -23.45
N ASN A 411 36.30 27.53 -23.19
CA ASN A 411 35.67 28.66 -23.91
C ASN A 411 36.41 29.97 -23.69
N LYS A 412 36.90 30.23 -22.48
CA LYS A 412 37.63 31.48 -22.16
C LYS A 412 39.01 31.52 -22.82
N ILE A 413 39.72 30.38 -22.84
CA ILE A 413 41.05 30.27 -23.44
C ILE A 413 40.99 30.43 -24.98
N ILE A 414 39.96 29.90 -25.64
CA ILE A 414 39.77 30.07 -27.07
C ILE A 414 39.53 31.55 -27.40
N SER A 415 38.79 32.27 -26.56
CA SER A 415 38.49 33.68 -26.76
C SER A 415 39.68 34.60 -26.44
N ASP A 416 40.50 34.25 -25.47
CA ASP A 416 41.68 34.99 -25.01
C ASP A 416 42.76 34.02 -24.49
N PRO A 417 43.78 33.66 -25.30
CA PRO A 417 44.87 32.76 -24.90
C PRO A 417 45.75 33.29 -23.75
N GLU A 418 45.81 34.61 -23.52
CA GLU A 418 46.61 35.22 -22.46
C GLU A 418 45.99 34.98 -21.07
N ILE A 419 44.77 34.47 -21.00
CA ILE A 419 44.07 34.16 -19.75
C ILE A 419 44.82 33.12 -18.91
N LYS A 420 45.67 32.30 -19.50
CA LYS A 420 46.44 31.27 -18.81
C LYS A 420 47.36 31.83 -17.72
N SER A 421 47.91 33.03 -17.95
CA SER A 421 48.78 33.74 -17.00
C SER A 421 48.01 34.52 -15.93
N GLN A 422 46.69 34.63 -16.06
CA GLN A 422 45.88 35.37 -15.12
C GLN A 422 45.60 34.57 -13.86
N ARG A 423 45.24 35.29 -12.78
CA ARG A 423 44.83 34.65 -11.51
C ARG A 423 43.48 33.96 -11.67
N VAL A 424 43.32 32.82 -11.04
CA VAL A 424 42.06 32.04 -10.97
C VAL A 424 40.90 32.91 -10.50
N SER A 425 41.11 33.78 -9.49
CA SER A 425 40.10 34.69 -8.96
C SER A 425 39.50 35.67 -10.00
N SER A 426 40.21 35.98 -11.09
CA SER A 426 39.70 36.86 -12.14
C SER A 426 38.82 36.17 -13.17
N VAL A 427 38.88 34.84 -13.23
CA VAL A 427 38.21 34.02 -14.26
C VAL A 427 37.24 32.99 -13.68
N MET A 428 37.27 32.74 -12.37
CA MET A 428 36.42 31.75 -11.70
C MET A 428 34.93 32.04 -11.92
N GLU A 429 34.16 30.99 -11.82
CA GLU A 429 32.70 30.98 -11.80
C GLU A 429 32.19 31.04 -10.39
N LYS A 430 30.87 31.14 -10.20
CA LYS A 430 30.26 31.06 -8.87
C LYS A 430 30.61 29.73 -8.21
N GLU A 431 30.61 29.76 -6.89
CA GLU A 431 30.80 28.55 -6.05
C GLU A 431 29.76 27.45 -6.37
N TYR A 432 30.15 26.21 -6.25
CA TYR A 432 29.23 25.09 -6.33
C TYR A 432 28.26 25.14 -5.15
N PRO A 433 26.96 24.74 -5.35
CA PRO A 433 26.02 24.61 -4.27
C PRO A 433 26.55 23.68 -3.17
N VAL A 434 26.44 24.11 -1.93
CA VAL A 434 26.72 23.28 -0.75
C VAL A 434 25.39 22.71 -0.24
N VAL A 435 25.31 21.40 -0.11
CA VAL A 435 24.09 20.66 0.25
C VAL A 435 24.31 19.80 1.49
N SER A 436 23.22 19.27 2.06
CA SER A 436 23.30 18.29 3.14
C SER A 436 23.99 16.99 2.68
N PHE A 437 24.79 16.39 3.55
CA PHE A 437 25.48 15.13 3.30
C PHE A 437 24.51 13.95 3.10
N ASP A 438 23.31 14.06 3.66
CA ASP A 438 22.23 13.09 3.50
C ASP A 438 21.24 13.42 2.37
N LEU A 439 21.56 14.41 1.49
CA LEU A 439 20.66 14.78 0.40
C LEU A 439 20.55 13.63 -0.62
N PRO A 440 19.31 13.21 -0.97
CA PRO A 440 19.07 12.15 -1.94
C PRO A 440 19.67 12.42 -3.33
N VAL A 441 20.17 11.36 -3.98
CA VAL A 441 20.79 11.44 -5.32
C VAL A 441 19.84 12.05 -6.37
N GLU A 442 18.55 11.76 -6.28
CA GLU A 442 17.56 12.36 -7.17
C GLU A 442 17.50 13.90 -7.04
N LYS A 443 17.58 14.43 -5.83
CA LYS A 443 17.64 15.88 -5.57
C LYS A 443 18.97 16.47 -6.01
N LEU A 444 20.09 15.74 -5.85
CA LEU A 444 21.39 16.14 -6.38
C LEU A 444 21.37 16.30 -7.90
N SER A 445 20.71 15.39 -8.61
CA SER A 445 20.62 15.41 -10.08
C SER A 445 19.94 16.68 -10.61
N GLN A 446 19.04 17.28 -9.83
CA GLN A 446 18.34 18.53 -10.20
C GLN A 446 19.23 19.78 -10.05
N LEU A 447 20.25 19.71 -9.18
CA LEU A 447 21.20 20.80 -8.92
C LEU A 447 22.34 20.80 -9.92
N ILE A 448 22.66 19.65 -10.53
CA ILE A 448 23.73 19.50 -11.50
C ILE A 448 23.21 19.81 -12.91
N SER A 449 23.79 20.79 -13.58
CA SER A 449 23.38 21.28 -14.88
C SER A 449 24.61 21.60 -15.75
N LYS A 450 24.40 22.11 -16.98
CA LYS A 450 25.51 22.61 -17.81
C LYS A 450 26.28 23.78 -17.18
N ARG A 451 25.61 24.56 -16.31
CA ARG A 451 26.22 25.72 -15.62
C ARG A 451 26.79 25.36 -14.26
N ASN A 452 26.42 24.23 -13.74
CA ASN A 452 26.79 23.79 -12.41
C ASN A 452 27.16 22.31 -12.50
N GLY A 453 28.43 22.01 -12.76
CA GLY A 453 28.92 20.65 -13.02
C GLY A 453 29.04 19.75 -11.80
N ALA A 454 28.99 20.34 -10.58
CA ALA A 454 29.19 19.63 -9.34
C ALA A 454 28.38 20.23 -8.18
N VAL A 455 28.24 19.46 -7.11
CA VAL A 455 27.73 19.91 -5.81
C VAL A 455 28.70 19.52 -4.72
N LEU A 456 28.72 20.29 -3.66
CA LEU A 456 29.58 20.07 -2.48
C LEU A 456 28.78 19.72 -1.27
N SER A 457 29.38 18.99 -0.35
CA SER A 457 28.83 18.78 0.98
C SER A 457 29.96 18.72 2.02
N ARG A 458 29.63 19.00 3.27
CA ARG A 458 30.55 18.79 4.40
C ARG A 458 30.15 17.54 5.17
N ASP A 459 31.13 16.73 5.54
CA ASP A 459 30.90 15.63 6.46
C ASP A 459 30.87 16.10 7.94
N GLU A 460 30.74 15.17 8.86
CA GLU A 460 30.68 15.41 10.29
C GLU A 460 31.98 16.00 10.87
N THR A 461 33.11 15.81 10.16
CA THR A 461 34.43 16.37 10.54
C THR A 461 34.63 17.79 10.00
N GLY A 462 33.75 18.25 9.11
CA GLY A 462 33.81 19.54 8.46
C GLY A 462 34.57 19.52 7.12
N ASP A 463 35.03 18.37 6.69
CA ASP A 463 35.74 18.21 5.42
C ASP A 463 34.76 18.28 4.23
N TYR A 464 35.19 18.97 3.17
CA TYR A 464 34.40 19.08 1.94
C TYR A 464 34.59 17.87 1.04
N HIS A 465 33.47 17.42 0.49
CA HIS A 465 33.38 16.40 -0.54
C HIS A 465 32.67 16.97 -1.79
N ILE A 466 32.99 16.42 -2.95
CA ILE A 466 32.41 16.81 -4.24
C ILE A 466 31.71 15.62 -4.90
N VAL A 467 30.54 15.89 -5.46
CA VAL A 467 29.80 14.96 -6.32
C VAL A 467 29.57 15.62 -7.67
N THR A 468 29.92 14.94 -8.73
CA THR A 468 29.79 15.39 -10.12
C THR A 468 28.69 14.60 -10.85
N LYS A 469 28.40 15.00 -12.08
CA LYS A 469 27.49 14.27 -12.97
C LYS A 469 27.95 12.82 -13.17
N TYR A 470 29.28 12.59 -13.28
CA TYR A 470 29.83 11.25 -13.44
C TYR A 470 29.49 10.32 -12.29
N ASP A 471 29.60 10.80 -11.07
CA ASP A 471 29.30 10.03 -9.87
C ASP A 471 27.84 9.59 -9.83
N ILE A 472 26.92 10.48 -10.20
CA ILE A 472 25.49 10.15 -10.28
C ILE A 472 25.26 9.08 -11.35
N ILE A 473 25.83 9.23 -12.54
CA ILE A 473 25.71 8.24 -13.63
C ILE A 473 26.23 6.88 -13.18
N GLN A 474 27.41 6.83 -12.56
CA GLN A 474 27.99 5.59 -12.03
C GLN A 474 27.11 4.93 -10.97
N SER A 475 26.44 5.69 -10.13
CA SER A 475 25.55 5.18 -9.09
C SER A 475 24.27 4.57 -9.64
N LEU A 476 23.79 5.06 -10.79
CA LEU A 476 22.58 4.58 -11.47
C LEU A 476 22.86 3.38 -12.38
N ALA A 477 24.13 3.15 -12.76
CA ALA A 477 24.55 2.05 -13.61
C ALA A 477 24.83 0.74 -12.85
N LYS A 478 24.92 0.81 -11.52
CA LYS A 478 25.04 -0.32 -10.59
C LYS A 478 23.69 -0.68 -9.99
#